data_8054a76a3eaa69efa6d7c9ae5ffdddf7
#
_entry.id   8054a76a3eaa69efa6d7c9ae5ffdddf7
#
_cell.length_a   1.000
_cell.length_b   1.000
_cell.length_c   1.000
_cell.angle_alpha   90.00
_cell.angle_beta   90.00
_cell.angle_gamma   90.00
#
_symmetry.space_group_name_H-M   'P 1'
#
loop_
_entity.id
_entity.type
_entity.pdbx_description
1 polymer ?
#
loop_
_entity_poly.entity_id
_entity_poly.type
_entity_poly.pdbx_seq_one_letter_code
_entity_poly.pdbx_strand_id
1 'polypeptide(L)'
;MTARYQSTKVFQGFSTAFRQWRAEGTHCAYLHGYDVFFKVWFEGEPDHRNWVWDFGGMSRCQGTIDGMSPRAWMDHLLDHTVLAAEDDPELDMLRELDRRGVLQLRVLPAVGAEALARHLQERLDAFVAAETAGRVRVVRVEFFENERNSAIYEP
;
A
#
# COMPACT_ATOMS: atom_id res chain seq x y z
N MET A 1 -31.55 6.46 9.14
CA MET A 1 -30.22 6.03 8.67
C MET A 1 -29.69 7.10 7.74
N THR A 2 -28.53 7.62 7.99
CA THR A 2 -27.82 8.43 7.02
C THR A 2 -27.29 7.50 5.91
N ALA A 3 -27.54 7.85 4.67
CA ALA A 3 -26.98 7.11 3.54
C ALA A 3 -25.45 7.24 3.58
N ARG A 4 -24.75 6.12 3.41
CA ARG A 4 -23.31 6.10 3.29
C ARG A 4 -22.93 5.91 1.83
N TYR A 5 -21.98 6.70 1.37
CA TYR A 5 -21.46 6.58 0.03
C TYR A 5 -20.05 5.99 0.07
N GLN A 6 -19.75 5.18 -0.92
CA GLN A 6 -18.40 4.72 -1.16
C GLN A 6 -17.95 5.18 -2.55
N SER A 7 -16.70 5.61 -2.64
CA SER A 7 -16.01 5.81 -3.89
C SER A 7 -14.73 4.98 -3.90
N THR A 8 -14.26 4.61 -5.08
CA THR A 8 -13.09 3.75 -5.20
C THR A 8 -12.07 4.31 -6.16
N LYS A 9 -10.80 4.02 -5.91
CA LYS A 9 -9.71 4.35 -6.81
C LYS A 9 -8.69 3.24 -6.88
N VAL A 10 -8.21 2.96 -8.08
CA VAL A 10 -7.09 2.06 -8.35
C VAL A 10 -5.81 2.87 -8.46
N PHE A 11 -4.77 2.42 -7.77
CA PHE A 11 -3.39 2.91 -7.90
C PHE A 11 -2.56 1.80 -8.51
N GLN A 12 -1.85 2.10 -9.61
CA GLN A 12 -1.14 1.13 -10.42
C GLN A 12 0.17 1.69 -10.96
N GLY A 13 0.95 0.83 -11.62
CA GLY A 13 2.23 1.21 -12.20
C GLY A 13 3.39 1.09 -11.22
N PHE A 14 3.33 0.14 -10.30
CA PHE A 14 4.38 -0.12 -9.31
C PHE A 14 5.10 -1.42 -9.63
N SER A 15 6.42 -1.36 -9.73
CA SER A 15 7.28 -2.54 -9.88
C SER A 15 8.02 -2.78 -8.57
N THR A 16 7.78 -3.91 -7.94
CA THR A 16 8.44 -4.27 -6.68
C THR A 16 8.80 -5.75 -6.66
N ALA A 17 9.68 -6.12 -5.75
CA ALA A 17 10.06 -7.52 -5.55
C ALA A 17 9.98 -7.85 -4.07
N PHE A 18 9.51 -9.04 -3.75
CA PHE A 18 9.54 -9.57 -2.40
C PHE A 18 9.51 -11.08 -2.40
N ARG A 19 9.75 -11.68 -1.24
CA ARG A 19 9.55 -13.10 -0.99
C ARG A 19 8.79 -13.30 0.29
N GLN A 20 8.04 -14.37 0.35
CA GLN A 20 7.43 -14.87 1.58
C GLN A 20 8.30 -16.00 2.10
N TRP A 21 9.29 -15.69 2.92
CA TRP A 21 10.33 -16.63 3.33
C TRP A 21 9.80 -17.83 4.12
N ARG A 22 8.64 -17.70 4.78
CA ARG A 22 7.98 -18.81 5.48
C ARG A 22 7.25 -19.78 4.55
N ALA A 23 7.07 -19.42 3.28
CA ALA A 23 6.36 -20.25 2.29
C ALA A 23 7.30 -21.29 1.65
N GLU A 24 8.08 -21.97 2.47
CA GLU A 24 9.05 -22.99 2.05
C GLU A 24 8.37 -24.05 1.16
N GLY A 25 9.09 -24.48 0.12
CA GLY A 25 8.59 -25.47 -0.83
C GLY A 25 7.63 -24.89 -1.90
N THR A 26 7.37 -23.60 -1.88
CA THR A 26 6.59 -22.89 -2.91
C THR A 26 7.44 -21.88 -3.64
N HIS A 27 6.97 -21.42 -4.81
CA HIS A 27 7.64 -20.35 -5.57
C HIS A 27 7.65 -19.02 -4.83
N CYS A 28 6.72 -18.81 -3.89
CA CYS A 28 6.63 -17.59 -3.09
C CYS A 28 7.82 -17.38 -2.14
N ALA A 29 8.58 -18.46 -1.84
CA ALA A 29 9.80 -18.37 -1.05
C ALA A 29 10.98 -17.74 -1.79
N TYR A 30 10.92 -17.71 -3.11
CA TYR A 30 11.94 -17.07 -3.94
C TYR A 30 11.67 -15.58 -4.10
N LEU A 31 12.73 -14.79 -4.00
CA LEU A 31 12.64 -13.36 -4.35
C LEU A 31 12.37 -13.21 -5.85
N HIS A 32 11.26 -12.58 -6.19
CA HIS A 32 10.91 -12.30 -7.59
C HIS A 32 10.07 -11.03 -7.70
N GLY A 33 9.98 -10.50 -8.91
CA GLY A 33 9.30 -9.25 -9.20
C GLY A 33 7.81 -9.42 -9.43
N TYR A 34 7.09 -8.35 -9.11
CA TYR A 34 5.64 -8.22 -9.27
C TYR A 34 5.31 -6.86 -9.91
N ASP A 35 4.30 -6.86 -10.76
CA ASP A 35 3.64 -5.63 -11.24
C ASP A 35 2.38 -5.43 -10.39
N VAL A 36 2.56 -4.77 -9.25
CA VAL A 36 1.51 -4.65 -8.25
C VAL A 36 0.62 -3.43 -8.48
N PHE A 37 -0.61 -3.55 -8.05
CA PHE A 37 -1.56 -2.45 -7.98
C PHE A 37 -2.53 -2.69 -6.82
N PHE A 38 -3.27 -1.66 -6.42
CA PHE A 38 -4.25 -1.81 -5.35
C PHE A 38 -5.43 -0.89 -5.55
N LYS A 39 -6.56 -1.31 -5.01
CA LYS A 39 -7.81 -0.57 -5.02
C LYS A 39 -8.19 -0.17 -3.60
N VAL A 40 -8.59 1.07 -3.45
CA VAL A 40 -8.97 1.68 -2.17
C VAL A 40 -10.44 2.04 -2.21
N TRP A 41 -11.16 1.73 -1.13
CA TRP A 41 -12.55 2.14 -0.90
C TRP A 41 -12.58 3.25 0.15
N PHE A 42 -13.08 4.40 -0.24
CA PHE A 42 -13.32 5.56 0.60
C PHE A 42 -14.79 5.60 0.97
N GLU A 43 -15.12 5.68 2.24
CA GLU A 43 -16.50 5.77 2.73
C GLU A 43 -16.71 7.04 3.53
N GLY A 44 -17.80 7.74 3.30
CA GLY A 44 -18.17 8.93 4.04
C GLY A 44 -19.30 9.72 3.39
N GLU A 45 -19.66 10.82 4.02
CA GLU A 45 -20.60 11.77 3.43
C GLU A 45 -19.91 12.59 2.32
N PRO A 46 -20.61 12.87 1.22
CA PRO A 46 -20.08 13.77 0.20
C PRO A 46 -19.85 15.20 0.74
N ASP A 47 -18.86 15.87 0.19
CA ASP A 47 -18.63 17.30 0.47
C ASP A 47 -19.55 18.20 -0.37
N HIS A 48 -19.30 19.52 -0.32
CA HIS A 48 -20.09 20.53 -1.10
C HIS A 48 -20.00 20.34 -2.62
N ARG A 49 -19.03 19.52 -3.12
CA ARG A 49 -18.89 19.15 -4.53
C ARG A 49 -19.60 17.84 -4.85
N ASN A 50 -20.27 17.20 -3.91
CA ASN A 50 -20.82 15.85 -3.95
C ASN A 50 -19.75 14.77 -4.10
N TRP A 51 -18.55 14.97 -3.53
CA TRP A 51 -17.46 14.01 -3.57
C TRP A 51 -17.23 13.40 -2.18
N VAL A 52 -17.14 12.09 -2.10
CA VAL A 52 -16.63 11.42 -0.90
C VAL A 52 -15.15 11.73 -0.76
N TRP A 53 -14.37 11.45 -1.79
CA TRP A 53 -12.95 11.72 -1.87
C TRP A 53 -12.58 12.31 -3.24
N ASP A 54 -11.66 13.25 -3.25
CA ASP A 54 -11.08 13.77 -4.50
C ASP A 54 -10.14 12.71 -5.08
N PHE A 55 -10.45 12.16 -6.25
CA PHE A 55 -9.62 11.13 -6.88
C PHE A 55 -8.18 11.58 -7.16
N GLY A 56 -7.92 12.87 -7.26
CA GLY A 56 -6.58 13.45 -7.33
C GLY A 56 -6.00 13.83 -5.96
N GLY A 57 -6.71 13.58 -4.87
CA GLY A 57 -6.38 14.06 -3.53
C GLY A 57 -5.07 13.52 -2.98
N MET A 58 -4.63 12.33 -3.40
CA MET A 58 -3.35 11.77 -2.97
C MET A 58 -2.12 12.52 -3.50
N SER A 59 -2.30 13.32 -4.55
CA SER A 59 -1.23 14.15 -5.12
C SER A 59 -1.37 15.63 -4.78
N ARG A 60 -2.58 16.11 -4.51
CA ARG A 60 -2.90 17.54 -4.32
C ARG A 60 -3.20 17.94 -2.88
N CYS A 61 -3.11 17.00 -1.95
CA CYS A 61 -3.38 17.24 -0.51
C CYS A 61 -2.30 18.09 0.16
N GLN A 62 -2.64 18.63 1.33
CA GLN A 62 -1.72 19.37 2.20
C GLN A 62 -0.98 18.43 3.16
N GLY A 63 -1.63 17.35 3.58
CA GLY A 63 -1.07 16.39 4.52
C GLY A 63 0.00 15.50 3.89
N THR A 64 0.73 14.79 4.73
CA THR A 64 1.82 13.90 4.33
C THR A 64 1.72 12.54 5.03
N ILE A 65 2.34 11.53 4.42
CA ILE A 65 2.67 10.26 5.05
C ILE A 65 4.22 10.19 5.07
N ASP A 66 4.80 10.07 6.26
CA ASP A 66 6.26 10.05 6.45
C ASP A 66 6.99 11.24 5.77
N GLY A 67 6.36 12.42 5.78
CA GLY A 67 6.91 13.64 5.18
C GLY A 67 6.78 13.74 3.65
N MET A 68 6.13 12.78 3.01
CA MET A 68 5.88 12.75 1.56
C MET A 68 4.39 12.94 1.27
N SER A 69 4.05 13.46 0.08
CA SER A 69 2.67 13.35 -0.38
C SER A 69 2.29 11.86 -0.46
N PRO A 70 1.00 11.49 -0.24
CA PRO A 70 0.61 10.08 -0.29
C PRO A 70 1.00 9.38 -1.61
N ARG A 71 0.88 10.06 -2.74
CA ARG A 71 1.31 9.47 -4.02
C ARG A 71 2.82 9.22 -4.04
N ALA A 72 3.63 10.16 -3.61
CA ALA A 72 5.08 9.98 -3.51
C ALA A 72 5.45 8.88 -2.51
N TRP A 73 4.69 8.75 -1.40
CA TRP A 73 4.85 7.66 -0.45
C TRP A 73 4.54 6.31 -1.05
N MET A 74 3.47 6.19 -1.86
CA MET A 74 3.16 4.95 -2.58
C MET A 74 4.29 4.55 -3.53
N ASP A 75 4.79 5.51 -4.32
CA ASP A 75 5.92 5.28 -5.23
C ASP A 75 7.18 4.88 -4.46
N HIS A 76 7.48 5.57 -3.36
CA HIS A 76 8.62 5.26 -2.49
C HIS A 76 8.53 3.84 -1.91
N LEU A 77 7.33 3.40 -1.52
CA LEU A 77 7.13 2.07 -0.95
C LEU A 77 7.18 0.97 -2.01
N LEU A 78 6.51 1.17 -3.16
CA LEU A 78 6.14 0.08 -4.07
C LEU A 78 6.82 0.14 -5.43
N ASP A 79 7.47 1.26 -5.81
CA ASP A 79 8.01 1.38 -7.16
C ASP A 79 9.53 1.27 -7.19
N HIS A 80 10.05 0.31 -7.96
CA HIS A 80 11.48 -0.02 -8.07
C HIS A 80 12.12 -0.36 -6.72
N THR A 81 11.41 -1.14 -5.91
CA THR A 81 11.80 -1.48 -4.53
C THR A 81 11.89 -2.98 -4.33
N VAL A 82 12.57 -3.35 -3.26
CA VAL A 82 12.51 -4.70 -2.67
C VAL A 82 11.89 -4.58 -1.29
N LEU A 83 10.81 -5.32 -1.05
CA LEU A 83 10.15 -5.38 0.24
C LEU A 83 10.63 -6.61 0.99
N ALA A 84 11.00 -6.45 2.25
CA ALA A 84 11.42 -7.55 3.10
C ALA A 84 10.69 -7.52 4.43
N ALA A 85 10.34 -8.70 4.94
CA ALA A 85 9.86 -8.82 6.31
C ALA A 85 11.01 -8.57 7.30
N GLU A 86 10.71 -7.93 8.43
CA GLU A 86 11.71 -7.64 9.45
C GLU A 86 12.34 -8.89 10.07
N ASP A 87 11.66 -10.03 9.98
CA ASP A 87 12.11 -11.33 10.47
C ASP A 87 12.66 -12.25 9.36
N ASP A 88 12.88 -11.74 8.16
CA ASP A 88 13.49 -12.53 7.07
C ASP A 88 14.93 -12.93 7.46
N PRO A 89 15.27 -14.23 7.45
CA PRO A 89 16.63 -14.70 7.78
C PRO A 89 17.73 -14.09 6.91
N GLU A 90 17.42 -13.66 5.71
CA GLU A 90 18.36 -13.06 4.76
C GLU A 90 18.33 -11.52 4.75
N LEU A 91 17.69 -10.90 5.75
CA LEU A 91 17.54 -9.46 5.82
C LEU A 91 18.89 -8.72 5.80
N ASP A 92 19.91 -9.24 6.49
CA ASP A 92 21.22 -8.62 6.53
C ASP A 92 21.90 -8.60 5.15
N MET A 93 21.71 -9.65 4.34
CA MET A 93 22.17 -9.67 2.96
C MET A 93 21.45 -8.62 2.11
N LEU A 94 20.14 -8.51 2.25
CA LEU A 94 19.34 -7.50 1.54
C LEU A 94 19.74 -6.08 1.94
N ARG A 95 20.01 -5.83 3.21
CA ARG A 95 20.55 -4.53 3.68
C ARG A 95 21.91 -4.22 3.10
N GLU A 96 22.79 -5.21 2.97
CA GLU A 96 24.09 -5.02 2.33
C GLU A 96 23.95 -4.64 0.85
N LEU A 97 23.04 -5.28 0.12
CA LEU A 97 22.76 -4.95 -1.27
C LEU A 97 22.17 -3.54 -1.42
N ASP A 98 21.31 -3.13 -0.51
CA ASP A 98 20.78 -1.77 -0.46
C ASP A 98 21.91 -0.74 -0.21
N ARG A 99 22.76 -0.99 0.79
CA ARG A 99 23.90 -0.14 1.11
C ARG A 99 24.86 -0.01 -0.07
N ARG A 100 24.99 -1.04 -0.90
CA ARG A 100 25.83 -1.04 -2.11
C ARG A 100 25.14 -0.41 -3.32
N GLY A 101 23.89 0.02 -3.20
CA GLY A 101 23.12 0.63 -4.27
C GLY A 101 22.60 -0.35 -5.33
N VAL A 102 22.53 -1.64 -5.01
CA VAL A 102 22.04 -2.68 -5.93
C VAL A 102 20.51 -2.71 -5.96
N LEU A 103 19.87 -2.36 -4.85
CA LEU A 103 18.41 -2.34 -4.70
C LEU A 103 17.99 -1.19 -3.77
N GLN A 104 16.70 -0.91 -3.71
CA GLN A 104 16.09 0.00 -2.75
C GLN A 104 15.24 -0.83 -1.78
N LEU A 105 15.72 -1.03 -0.57
CA LEU A 105 15.07 -1.88 0.42
C LEU A 105 14.00 -1.11 1.22
N ARG A 106 12.85 -1.75 1.41
CA ARG A 106 11.83 -1.34 2.38
C ARG A 106 11.55 -2.50 3.31
N VAL A 107 11.78 -2.30 4.61
CA VAL A 107 11.55 -3.32 5.63
C VAL A 107 10.18 -3.08 6.28
N LEU A 108 9.36 -4.10 6.29
CA LEU A 108 8.01 -4.08 6.84
C LEU A 108 7.86 -5.20 7.88
N PRO A 109 6.90 -5.10 8.80
CA PRO A 109 6.64 -6.19 9.75
C PRO A 109 6.37 -7.53 9.07
N ALA A 110 5.68 -7.51 7.93
CA ALA A 110 5.41 -8.68 7.09
C ALA A 110 5.26 -8.25 5.64
N VAL A 111 5.42 -9.20 4.71
CA VAL A 111 5.19 -9.01 3.28
C VAL A 111 4.27 -10.10 2.74
N GLY A 112 3.69 -9.85 1.57
CA GLY A 112 2.66 -10.66 0.93
C GLY A 112 1.40 -9.84 0.72
N ALA A 113 0.48 -10.32 -0.10
CA ALA A 113 -0.70 -9.54 -0.50
C ALA A 113 -1.55 -9.12 0.71
N GLU A 114 -1.76 -10.01 1.68
CA GLU A 114 -2.55 -9.75 2.89
C GLU A 114 -1.88 -8.69 3.78
N ALA A 115 -0.58 -8.84 4.02
CA ALA A 115 0.18 -7.89 4.84
C ALA A 115 0.25 -6.50 4.19
N LEU A 116 0.42 -6.45 2.88
CA LEU A 116 0.47 -5.19 2.13
C LEU A 116 -0.90 -4.52 2.06
N ALA A 117 -1.98 -5.29 1.86
CA ALA A 117 -3.34 -4.75 1.93
C ALA A 117 -3.63 -4.08 3.27
N ARG A 118 -3.25 -4.73 4.37
CA ARG A 118 -3.39 -4.18 5.72
C ARG A 118 -2.53 -2.93 5.92
N HIS A 119 -1.26 -3.01 5.57
CA HIS A 119 -0.33 -1.87 5.72
C HIS A 119 -0.81 -0.63 4.98
N LEU A 120 -1.23 -0.79 3.73
CA LEU A 120 -1.78 0.30 2.93
C LEU A 120 -3.06 0.85 3.53
N GLN A 121 -3.99 -0.02 3.97
CA GLN A 121 -5.24 0.42 4.58
C GLN A 121 -4.98 1.26 5.84
N GLU A 122 -4.17 0.77 6.76
CA GLU A 122 -3.88 1.47 8.02
C GLU A 122 -3.24 2.85 7.78
N ARG A 123 -2.29 2.93 6.86
CA ARG A 123 -1.58 4.18 6.55
C ARG A 123 -2.45 5.19 5.81
N LEU A 124 -3.21 4.71 4.81
CA LEU A 124 -4.09 5.57 4.03
C LEU A 124 -5.32 6.02 4.83
N ASP A 125 -5.87 5.16 5.70
CA ASP A 125 -6.99 5.54 6.55
C ASP A 125 -6.60 6.63 7.54
N ALA A 126 -5.46 6.49 8.21
CA ALA A 126 -4.96 7.53 9.11
C ALA A 126 -4.77 8.87 8.39
N PHE A 127 -4.21 8.85 7.17
CA PHE A 127 -4.04 10.04 6.36
C PHE A 127 -5.38 10.66 5.94
N VAL A 128 -6.28 9.87 5.36
CA VAL A 128 -7.59 10.35 4.86
C VAL A 128 -8.46 10.89 6.00
N ALA A 129 -8.48 10.21 7.14
CA ALA A 129 -9.20 10.66 8.31
C ALA A 129 -8.69 12.03 8.81
N ALA A 130 -7.37 12.22 8.86
CA ALA A 130 -6.78 13.50 9.25
C ALA A 130 -7.06 14.61 8.22
N GLU A 131 -6.91 14.33 6.94
CA GLU A 131 -7.13 15.28 5.85
C GLU A 131 -8.59 15.75 5.74
N THR A 132 -9.54 14.90 6.15
CA THR A 132 -10.98 15.17 6.07
C THR A 132 -11.64 15.47 7.42
N ALA A 133 -10.86 15.66 8.49
CA ALA A 133 -11.37 15.80 9.86
C ALA A 133 -12.37 14.68 10.25
N GLY A 134 -12.08 13.46 9.84
CA GLY A 134 -12.88 12.26 10.14
C GLY A 134 -14.13 12.08 9.28
N ARG A 135 -14.39 12.94 8.30
CA ARG A 135 -15.54 12.80 7.40
C ARG A 135 -15.46 11.56 6.53
N VAL A 136 -14.25 11.19 6.09
CA VAL A 136 -13.99 10.04 5.21
C VAL A 136 -13.05 9.05 5.88
N ARG A 137 -13.31 7.77 5.67
CA ARG A 137 -12.46 6.66 6.10
C ARG A 137 -12.10 5.80 4.91
N VAL A 138 -10.94 5.16 4.98
CA VAL A 138 -10.58 4.07 4.08
C VAL A 138 -11.05 2.76 4.74
N VAL A 139 -12.10 2.17 4.18
CA VAL A 139 -12.77 1.01 4.79
C VAL A 139 -12.32 -0.31 4.20
N ARG A 140 -11.61 -0.29 3.08
CA ARG A 140 -11.13 -1.50 2.40
C ARG A 140 -9.95 -1.16 1.51
N VAL A 141 -8.98 -2.05 1.47
CA VAL A 141 -7.93 -2.09 0.44
C VAL A 141 -7.84 -3.50 -0.12
N GLU A 142 -7.83 -3.61 -1.43
CA GLU A 142 -7.53 -4.84 -2.16
C GLU A 142 -6.17 -4.67 -2.85
N PHE A 143 -5.23 -5.52 -2.48
CA PHE A 143 -3.88 -5.53 -3.05
C PHE A 143 -3.73 -6.68 -4.03
N PHE A 144 -3.29 -6.38 -5.23
CA PHE A 144 -3.12 -7.32 -6.32
C PHE A 144 -1.62 -7.58 -6.56
N GLU A 145 -1.23 -8.83 -6.47
CA GLU A 145 0.09 -9.29 -6.93
C GLU A 145 0.14 -9.34 -8.46
N ASN A 146 -1.00 -9.64 -9.07
CA ASN A 146 -1.25 -9.67 -10.49
C ASN A 146 -2.77 -9.61 -10.73
N GLU A 147 -3.20 -9.62 -11.99
CA GLU A 147 -4.63 -9.52 -12.34
C GLU A 147 -5.51 -10.65 -11.78
N ARG A 148 -4.92 -11.79 -11.37
CA ARG A 148 -5.66 -12.98 -10.93
C ARG A 148 -5.62 -13.22 -9.43
N ASN A 149 -4.64 -12.69 -8.73
CA ASN A 149 -4.42 -12.97 -7.30
C ASN A 149 -4.39 -11.68 -6.51
N SER A 150 -5.28 -11.57 -5.55
CA SER A 150 -5.37 -10.42 -4.66
C SER A 150 -5.72 -10.84 -3.24
N ALA A 151 -5.50 -9.94 -2.31
CA ALA A 151 -5.99 -10.04 -0.94
C ALA A 151 -6.72 -8.76 -0.55
N ILE A 152 -7.74 -8.89 0.25
CA ILE A 152 -8.57 -7.78 0.74
C ILE A 152 -8.38 -7.66 2.25
N TYR A 153 -8.17 -6.43 2.72
CA TYR A 153 -8.21 -6.11 4.13
C TYR A 153 -9.33 -5.09 4.41
N GLU A 154 -10.21 -5.45 5.34
CA GLU A 154 -11.27 -4.63 5.93
C GLU A 154 -11.09 -4.68 7.45
N PRO A 155 -10.84 -3.54 8.14
CA PRO A 155 -10.67 -3.51 9.59
C PRO A 155 -11.98 -3.75 10.35
#